data_708d3b1358b5f5937040cbd1beb3661b
#
_entry.id   708d3b1358b5f5937040cbd1beb3661b
#
_cell.length_a   1.000
_cell.length_b   1.000
_cell.length_c   1.000
_cell.angle_alpha   90.00
_cell.angle_beta   90.00
_cell.angle_gamma   90.00
#
_symmetry.space_group_name_H-M   'P 1'
#
loop_
_entity.id
_entity.type
_entity.pdbx_description
1 polymer ?
#
loop_
_entity_poly.entity_id
_entity_poly.type
_entity_poly.pdbx_seq_one_letter_code
_entity_poly.pdbx_strand_id
1 'polypeptide(L)'
;MESLSWFAQDVRYALRGFRRDRGFTLLAILALALGIGAVTVIFSVIENVLIEPFPYRAPDRLAIVYVHDATRPADYRNPSYRLPEFLDIVAQNHVFEDAMGNSGLDILYTDREGTLQFEGEWVTPNTFEFLGMQPMLGRMITKADGSTGAAPVFAMSYRLWKKQFNSDPTLIGKTLILNGQPRTLVSVMSPRFLLGNADIWVPNNMDRGDPEAQKLDFWMLARTKPEVTLQQVTSDLDVIIRNLAKIYPNDFPKTFTMGSQTLTDDVVGQFRATLYTLLAAVGMLLLIACSNVANLLLARATARERENAIRVSMGASRGRIVRQLLVEGLMLASGGCLLGCLFAYLGLKGVTAAMPDQTIPAEAVLQLNWRALLFAIAITGLTTLLCGLVPALHAVRGELQNRLKDTGKGVNTNFRHGKFRSGLVVWEVMLSIVLLVGAGLMMRSLFALQHVELGLNPVNLLVARTPLPKRQYETAEQKKIFFRQVLQRMSALPGGSLRRPRRLRYRHTEGQRAMSRFPAKHIPSPGT
;
A
#
# COMPACT_ATOMS: atom_id res chain seq x y z
N MET A 1 -24.86 24.97 -32.09
CA MET A 1 -24.30 26.25 -31.56
C MET A 1 -25.15 26.86 -30.44
N GLU A 2 -26.46 26.75 -30.45
CA GLU A 2 -27.33 27.32 -29.38
C GLU A 2 -27.11 26.74 -27.97
N SER A 3 -26.86 25.45 -27.82
CA SER A 3 -26.62 24.83 -26.51
C SER A 3 -25.36 25.36 -25.79
N LEU A 4 -24.30 25.68 -26.50
CA LEU A 4 -23.06 26.25 -25.98
C LEU A 4 -23.24 27.70 -25.50
N SER A 5 -24.06 28.49 -26.20
CA SER A 5 -24.37 29.86 -25.80
C SER A 5 -25.20 29.92 -24.50
N TRP A 6 -26.12 28.98 -24.33
CA TRP A 6 -26.93 28.83 -23.11
C TRP A 6 -26.08 28.40 -21.91
N PHE A 7 -25.14 27.47 -22.10
CA PHE A 7 -24.22 27.04 -21.03
C PHE A 7 -23.31 28.19 -20.56
N ALA A 8 -22.77 28.98 -21.51
CA ALA A 8 -21.93 30.13 -21.19
C ALA A 8 -22.70 31.21 -20.40
N GLN A 9 -24.00 31.38 -20.68
CA GLN A 9 -24.85 32.30 -19.90
C GLN A 9 -25.06 31.81 -18.47
N ASP A 10 -25.35 30.51 -18.29
CA ASP A 10 -25.55 29.92 -16.97
C ASP A 10 -24.26 29.98 -16.12
N VAL A 11 -23.08 29.77 -16.73
CA VAL A 11 -21.77 29.94 -16.08
C VAL A 11 -21.54 31.40 -15.64
N ARG A 12 -21.81 32.37 -16.52
CA ARG A 12 -21.66 33.79 -16.16
C ARG A 12 -22.61 34.19 -15.01
N TYR A 13 -23.81 33.68 -15.03
CA TYR A 13 -24.79 33.89 -13.97
C TYR A 13 -24.31 33.32 -12.63
N ALA A 14 -23.85 32.06 -12.63
CA ALA A 14 -23.28 31.41 -11.45
C ALA A 14 -22.08 32.19 -10.87
N LEU A 15 -21.14 32.62 -11.71
CA LEU A 15 -19.98 33.43 -11.30
C LEU A 15 -20.37 34.74 -10.63
N ARG A 16 -21.37 35.45 -11.18
CA ARG A 16 -21.87 36.69 -10.54
C ARG A 16 -22.48 36.42 -9.17
N GLY A 17 -23.25 35.29 -9.07
CA GLY A 17 -23.83 34.85 -7.81
C GLY A 17 -22.77 34.50 -6.76
N PHE A 18 -21.68 33.82 -7.15
CA PHE A 18 -20.57 33.47 -6.26
C PHE A 18 -19.77 34.68 -5.77
N ARG A 19 -19.59 35.70 -6.64
CA ARG A 19 -18.94 36.96 -6.24
C ARG A 19 -19.77 37.76 -5.25
N ARG A 20 -21.10 37.68 -5.33
CA ARG A 20 -22.02 38.37 -4.43
C ARG A 20 -22.05 37.70 -3.05
N ASP A 21 -22.04 36.34 -3.00
CA ASP A 21 -22.15 35.55 -1.77
C ASP A 21 -20.83 34.80 -1.51
N ARG A 22 -19.74 35.56 -1.25
CA ARG A 22 -18.38 34.99 -1.12
C ARG A 22 -18.26 34.00 0.02
N GLY A 23 -18.90 34.27 1.17
CA GLY A 23 -18.85 33.38 2.35
C GLY A 23 -19.46 32.01 2.07
N PHE A 24 -20.65 32.00 1.46
CA PHE A 24 -21.29 30.75 1.00
C PHE A 24 -20.40 29.96 0.04
N THR A 25 -19.89 30.65 -0.99
CA THR A 25 -19.08 30.01 -2.04
C THR A 25 -17.81 29.41 -1.47
N LEU A 26 -17.12 30.13 -0.58
CA LEU A 26 -15.90 29.66 0.07
C LEU A 26 -16.18 28.43 0.93
N LEU A 27 -17.21 28.48 1.78
CA LEU A 27 -17.58 27.34 2.65
C LEU A 27 -17.98 26.10 1.85
N ALA A 28 -18.78 26.27 0.78
CA ALA A 28 -19.19 25.17 -0.08
C ALA A 28 -17.99 24.54 -0.80
N ILE A 29 -17.10 25.36 -1.39
CA ILE A 29 -15.91 24.88 -2.07
C ILE A 29 -14.96 24.17 -1.09
N LEU A 30 -14.72 24.73 0.12
CA LEU A 30 -13.87 24.10 1.13
C LEU A 30 -14.45 22.78 1.63
N ALA A 31 -15.75 22.70 1.90
CA ALA A 31 -16.39 21.47 2.32
C ALA A 31 -16.26 20.37 1.25
N LEU A 32 -16.51 20.70 -0.02
CA LEU A 32 -16.35 19.77 -1.14
C LEU A 32 -14.87 19.43 -1.38
N ALA A 33 -13.95 20.39 -1.26
CA ALA A 33 -12.52 20.16 -1.41
C ALA A 33 -11.97 19.17 -0.38
N LEU A 34 -12.39 19.30 0.88
CA LEU A 34 -12.02 18.34 1.93
C LEU A 34 -12.59 16.95 1.65
N GLY A 35 -13.88 16.86 1.27
CA GLY A 35 -14.50 15.57 0.95
C GLY A 35 -13.90 14.90 -0.29
N ILE A 36 -13.85 15.61 -1.43
CA ILE A 36 -13.28 15.08 -2.69
C ILE A 36 -11.79 14.78 -2.50
N GLY A 37 -11.05 15.67 -1.84
CA GLY A 37 -9.62 15.49 -1.58
C GLY A 37 -9.34 14.24 -0.73
N ALA A 38 -10.06 14.05 0.38
CA ALA A 38 -9.90 12.89 1.25
C ALA A 38 -10.20 11.58 0.52
N VAL A 39 -11.30 11.51 -0.24
CA VAL A 39 -11.64 10.31 -1.04
C VAL A 39 -10.57 10.06 -2.12
N THR A 40 -10.05 11.11 -2.77
CA THR A 40 -9.01 11.00 -3.79
C THR A 40 -7.68 10.52 -3.20
N VAL A 41 -7.29 10.98 -1.99
CA VAL A 41 -6.09 10.48 -1.28
C VAL A 41 -6.21 9.00 -1.02
N ILE A 42 -7.30 8.56 -0.39
CA ILE A 42 -7.48 7.14 -0.04
C ILE A 42 -7.56 6.28 -1.30
N PHE A 43 -8.25 6.73 -2.36
CA PHE A 43 -8.27 6.01 -3.63
C PHE A 43 -6.86 5.92 -4.25
N SER A 44 -6.07 7.00 -4.22
CA SER A 44 -4.69 6.97 -4.69
C SER A 44 -3.82 5.97 -3.91
N VAL A 45 -4.01 5.88 -2.59
CA VAL A 45 -3.33 4.87 -1.76
C VAL A 45 -3.78 3.46 -2.15
N ILE A 46 -5.09 3.22 -2.31
CA ILE A 46 -5.63 1.92 -2.73
C ILE A 46 -5.05 1.52 -4.08
N GLU A 47 -5.03 2.42 -5.04
CA GLU A 47 -4.53 2.14 -6.37
C GLU A 47 -3.03 1.80 -6.37
N ASN A 48 -2.22 2.60 -5.68
CA ASN A 48 -0.76 2.37 -5.64
C ASN A 48 -0.36 1.21 -4.72
N VAL A 49 -1.19 0.81 -3.74
CA VAL A 49 -0.85 -0.26 -2.78
C VAL A 49 -1.57 -1.57 -3.08
N LEU A 50 -2.85 -1.54 -3.54
CA LEU A 50 -3.63 -2.77 -3.74
C LEU A 50 -3.80 -3.14 -5.22
N ILE A 51 -3.88 -2.15 -6.13
CA ILE A 51 -4.19 -2.42 -7.55
C ILE A 51 -2.90 -2.55 -8.35
N GLU A 52 -1.96 -1.62 -8.22
CA GLU A 52 -0.67 -1.64 -8.93
C GLU A 52 0.53 -1.45 -7.98
N PRO A 53 0.71 -2.34 -6.97
CA PRO A 53 1.79 -2.19 -5.99
C PRO A 53 3.18 -2.40 -6.63
N PHE A 54 3.28 -3.26 -7.64
CA PHE A 54 4.55 -3.70 -8.20
C PHE A 54 4.73 -3.24 -9.65
N PRO A 55 5.92 -2.77 -10.03
CA PRO A 55 6.25 -2.43 -11.41
C PRO A 55 6.62 -3.65 -12.26
N TYR A 56 6.26 -4.86 -11.83
CA TYR A 56 6.68 -6.11 -12.43
C TYR A 56 5.83 -6.51 -13.62
N ARG A 57 6.40 -7.32 -14.51
CA ARG A 57 5.68 -7.90 -15.66
C ARG A 57 4.59 -8.85 -15.17
N ALA A 58 3.34 -8.63 -15.61
CA ALA A 58 2.16 -9.42 -15.27
C ALA A 58 2.05 -9.76 -13.77
N PRO A 59 1.93 -8.73 -12.88
CA PRO A 59 1.99 -8.92 -11.44
C PRO A 59 0.83 -9.79 -10.92
N ASP A 60 -0.32 -9.78 -11.60
CA ASP A 60 -1.49 -10.59 -11.22
C ASP A 60 -1.26 -12.10 -11.37
N ARG A 61 -0.26 -12.51 -12.18
CA ARG A 61 0.12 -13.91 -12.37
C ARG A 61 1.30 -14.35 -11.49
N LEU A 62 1.82 -13.45 -10.65
CA LEU A 62 2.88 -13.78 -9.70
C LEU A 62 2.28 -14.48 -8.48
N ALA A 63 2.67 -15.72 -8.26
CA ALA A 63 2.20 -16.57 -7.18
C ALA A 63 3.33 -16.96 -6.23
N ILE A 64 3.01 -16.94 -4.95
CA ILE A 64 3.84 -17.49 -3.88
C ILE A 64 3.23 -18.81 -3.47
N VAL A 65 4.07 -19.83 -3.37
CA VAL A 65 3.67 -21.15 -2.91
C VAL A 65 4.33 -21.40 -1.57
N TYR A 66 3.59 -21.90 -0.63
CA TYR A 66 4.07 -22.12 0.73
C TYR A 66 3.63 -23.46 1.31
N VAL A 67 4.47 -23.98 2.18
CA VAL A 67 4.18 -25.13 3.04
C VAL A 67 3.69 -24.61 4.38
N HIS A 68 2.52 -25.06 4.81
CA HIS A 68 1.99 -24.82 6.14
C HIS A 68 2.23 -26.05 7.03
N ASP A 69 3.02 -25.89 8.08
CA ASP A 69 3.26 -26.92 9.09
C ASP A 69 2.04 -27.02 10.02
N ALA A 70 1.35 -28.16 10.02
CA ALA A 70 0.15 -28.39 10.82
C ALA A 70 0.38 -28.30 12.35
N THR A 71 1.63 -28.33 12.82
CA THR A 71 2.00 -28.16 14.23
C THR A 71 2.20 -26.70 14.64
N ARG A 72 2.10 -25.77 13.68
CA ARG A 72 2.29 -24.33 13.90
C ARG A 72 0.97 -23.56 13.78
N PRO A 73 0.93 -22.30 14.28
CA PRO A 73 -0.24 -21.44 14.09
C PRO A 73 -0.67 -21.36 12.62
N ALA A 74 -1.97 -21.22 12.38
CA ALA A 74 -2.57 -21.24 11.03
C ALA A 74 -2.05 -20.13 10.10
N ASP A 75 -1.49 -19.05 10.65
CA ASP A 75 -0.88 -17.94 9.92
C ASP A 75 0.60 -18.18 9.57
N TYR A 76 1.21 -19.26 10.07
CA TYR A 76 2.59 -19.60 9.73
C TYR A 76 2.66 -20.23 8.34
N ARG A 77 3.37 -19.58 7.44
CA ARG A 77 3.59 -20.00 6.05
C ARG A 77 5.08 -20.02 5.77
N ASN A 78 5.57 -21.09 5.15
CA ASN A 78 6.97 -21.19 4.71
C ASN A 78 7.03 -21.26 3.18
N PRO A 79 7.34 -20.13 2.49
CA PRO A 79 7.48 -20.08 1.04
C PRO A 79 8.92 -20.32 0.57
N SER A 80 9.80 -20.84 1.44
CA SER A 80 11.21 -21.02 1.15
C SER A 80 11.57 -22.48 0.94
N TYR A 81 12.39 -22.73 -0.08
CA TYR A 81 12.85 -24.04 -0.49
C TYR A 81 14.38 -23.99 -0.65
N ARG A 82 15.08 -25.07 -0.30
CA ARG A 82 16.52 -25.18 -0.59
C ARG A 82 16.77 -25.28 -2.08
N LEU A 83 18.00 -25.01 -2.51
CA LEU A 83 18.35 -25.00 -3.93
C LEU A 83 17.96 -26.31 -4.65
N PRO A 84 18.25 -27.53 -4.14
CA PRO A 84 17.83 -28.75 -4.82
C PRO A 84 16.32 -28.88 -4.99
N GLU A 85 15.56 -28.54 -3.94
CA GLU A 85 14.09 -28.56 -3.94
C GLU A 85 13.52 -27.52 -4.92
N PHE A 86 14.07 -26.30 -4.91
CA PHE A 86 13.68 -25.25 -5.85
C PHE A 86 13.88 -25.70 -7.30
N LEU A 87 15.04 -26.28 -7.62
CA LEU A 87 15.34 -26.78 -8.97
C LEU A 87 14.41 -27.93 -9.37
N ASP A 88 14.10 -28.84 -8.45
CA ASP A 88 13.17 -29.96 -8.70
C ASP A 88 11.74 -29.46 -8.91
N ILE A 89 11.27 -28.48 -8.14
CA ILE A 89 9.96 -27.86 -8.33
C ILE A 89 9.89 -27.20 -9.70
N VAL A 90 10.89 -26.39 -10.07
CA VAL A 90 10.93 -25.71 -11.36
C VAL A 90 10.96 -26.70 -12.52
N ALA A 91 11.66 -27.83 -12.39
CA ALA A 91 11.77 -28.84 -13.44
C ALA A 91 10.50 -29.70 -13.61
N GLN A 92 9.78 -29.98 -12.51
CA GLN A 92 8.65 -30.92 -12.52
C GLN A 92 7.28 -30.27 -12.64
N ASN A 93 7.17 -28.95 -12.40
CA ASN A 93 5.87 -28.26 -12.42
C ASN A 93 5.26 -28.18 -13.83
N HIS A 94 3.93 -28.17 -13.89
CA HIS A 94 3.16 -28.04 -15.14
C HIS A 94 2.42 -26.69 -15.24
N VAL A 95 2.41 -25.91 -14.16
CA VAL A 95 1.56 -24.74 -13.94
C VAL A 95 2.30 -23.41 -14.07
N PHE A 96 3.64 -23.40 -14.00
CA PHE A 96 4.43 -22.18 -14.11
C PHE A 96 4.98 -21.96 -15.52
N GLU A 97 5.06 -20.69 -15.91
CA GLU A 97 5.81 -20.22 -17.07
C GLU A 97 7.31 -20.15 -16.73
N ASP A 98 7.64 -19.59 -15.56
CA ASP A 98 8.99 -19.44 -15.01
C ASP A 98 8.90 -19.20 -13.50
N ALA A 99 10.02 -19.36 -12.80
CA ALA A 99 10.13 -19.05 -11.38
C ALA A 99 11.49 -18.41 -11.04
N MET A 100 11.48 -17.55 -10.03
CA MET A 100 12.69 -17.02 -9.42
C MET A 100 12.73 -17.30 -7.92
N GLY A 101 13.92 -17.21 -7.34
CA GLY A 101 14.10 -17.29 -5.90
C GLY A 101 15.08 -16.22 -5.41
N ASN A 102 14.83 -15.72 -4.20
CA ASN A 102 15.76 -14.84 -3.50
C ASN A 102 15.97 -15.28 -2.05
N SER A 103 17.13 -14.93 -1.50
CA SER A 103 17.53 -15.24 -0.13
C SER A 103 18.29 -14.07 0.47
N GLY A 104 17.95 -13.68 1.69
CA GLY A 104 18.56 -12.51 2.33
C GLY A 104 20.07 -12.66 2.52
N LEU A 105 20.78 -11.59 2.32
CA LEU A 105 22.23 -11.50 2.44
C LEU A 105 22.65 -10.21 3.18
N ASP A 106 23.39 -10.34 4.26
CA ASP A 106 24.06 -9.18 4.86
C ASP A 106 25.31 -8.83 4.04
N ILE A 107 25.38 -7.61 3.53
CA ILE A 107 26.53 -7.10 2.78
C ILE A 107 27.39 -6.22 3.65
N LEU A 108 28.63 -6.60 3.83
CA LEU A 108 29.68 -5.76 4.42
C LEU A 108 30.52 -5.17 3.27
N TYR A 109 30.34 -3.90 3.02
CA TYR A 109 31.18 -3.13 2.11
C TYR A 109 32.37 -2.57 2.87
N THR A 110 33.57 -2.86 2.43
CA THR A 110 34.80 -2.40 3.05
C THR A 110 35.57 -1.52 2.08
N ASP A 111 35.89 -0.30 2.52
CA ASP A 111 36.74 0.64 1.82
C ASP A 111 37.87 1.19 2.74
N ARG A 112 38.50 2.29 2.33
CA ARG A 112 39.60 2.93 3.11
C ARG A 112 39.09 3.64 4.36
N GLU A 113 37.81 4.01 4.40
CA GLU A 113 37.18 4.76 5.50
C GLU A 113 36.61 3.83 6.57
N GLY A 114 36.35 2.54 6.21
CA GLY A 114 35.87 1.57 7.16
C GLY A 114 34.97 0.49 6.53
N THR A 115 34.06 -0.05 7.34
CA THR A 115 33.13 -1.06 6.90
C THR A 115 31.69 -0.56 7.11
N LEU A 116 30.93 -0.52 6.04
CA LEU A 116 29.49 -0.22 6.03
C LEU A 116 28.68 -1.49 5.83
N GLN A 117 27.52 -1.55 6.44
CA GLN A 117 26.57 -2.64 6.25
C GLN A 117 25.43 -2.20 5.34
N PHE A 118 25.12 -2.99 4.31
CA PHE A 118 24.00 -2.83 3.43
C PHE A 118 23.10 -4.08 3.47
N GLU A 119 21.83 -3.90 3.19
CA GLU A 119 20.90 -5.01 3.00
C GLU A 119 21.12 -5.59 1.59
N GLY A 120 21.27 -6.88 1.49
CA GLY A 120 21.47 -7.58 0.22
C GLY A 120 20.54 -8.76 0.05
N GLU A 121 20.47 -9.26 -1.18
CA GLU A 121 19.76 -10.48 -1.54
C GLU A 121 20.62 -11.33 -2.48
N TRP A 122 20.70 -12.62 -2.20
CA TRP A 122 21.00 -13.61 -3.22
C TRP A 122 19.80 -13.74 -4.13
N VAL A 123 20.00 -13.73 -5.43
CA VAL A 123 18.92 -13.87 -6.40
C VAL A 123 19.26 -14.95 -7.43
N THR A 124 18.25 -15.64 -7.92
CA THR A 124 18.44 -16.49 -9.10
C THR A 124 18.80 -15.62 -10.31
N PRO A 125 19.69 -16.04 -11.21
CA PRO A 125 20.21 -15.19 -12.28
C PRO A 125 19.16 -14.69 -13.27
N ASN A 126 18.00 -15.36 -13.37
CA ASN A 126 16.86 -14.95 -14.21
C ASN A 126 15.97 -13.87 -13.57
N THR A 127 16.22 -13.45 -12.33
CA THR A 127 15.32 -12.59 -11.53
C THR A 127 14.89 -11.32 -12.27
N PHE A 128 15.83 -10.59 -12.88
CA PHE A 128 15.53 -9.31 -13.53
C PHE A 128 14.75 -9.49 -14.84
N GLU A 129 15.08 -10.52 -15.62
CA GLU A 129 14.34 -10.91 -16.82
C GLU A 129 12.93 -11.42 -16.45
N PHE A 130 12.84 -12.26 -15.43
CA PHE A 130 11.59 -12.76 -14.89
C PHE A 130 10.66 -11.63 -14.45
N LEU A 131 11.14 -10.65 -13.69
CA LEU A 131 10.35 -9.51 -13.24
C LEU A 131 10.09 -8.48 -14.34
N GLY A 132 10.79 -8.55 -15.48
CA GLY A 132 10.67 -7.61 -16.58
C GLY A 132 11.26 -6.22 -16.28
N MET A 133 12.22 -6.17 -15.34
CA MET A 133 12.82 -4.91 -14.87
C MET A 133 14.10 -4.60 -15.61
N GLN A 134 14.15 -3.38 -16.16
CA GLN A 134 15.35 -2.87 -16.84
C GLN A 134 16.21 -2.04 -15.88
N PRO A 135 17.54 -2.14 -15.96
CA PRO A 135 18.44 -1.26 -15.22
C PRO A 135 18.34 0.17 -15.76
N MET A 136 18.58 1.14 -14.88
CA MET A 136 18.72 2.54 -15.26
C MET A 136 20.10 2.80 -15.90
N LEU A 137 21.14 2.12 -15.38
CA LEU A 137 22.51 2.19 -15.88
C LEU A 137 23.11 0.79 -15.95
N GLY A 138 23.96 0.55 -16.94
CA GLY A 138 24.68 -0.70 -17.12
C GLY A 138 23.86 -1.79 -17.83
N ARG A 139 24.13 -3.07 -17.51
CA ARG A 139 23.46 -4.25 -18.10
C ARG A 139 22.75 -5.07 -17.05
N MET A 140 21.72 -5.81 -17.45
CA MET A 140 21.08 -6.79 -16.57
C MET A 140 22.05 -7.91 -16.18
N ILE A 141 21.83 -8.47 -14.98
CA ILE A 141 22.32 -9.79 -14.62
C ILE A 141 21.55 -10.82 -15.45
N THR A 142 22.27 -11.77 -16.00
CA THR A 142 21.76 -12.83 -16.89
C THR A 142 22.06 -14.21 -16.32
N LYS A 143 21.48 -15.25 -16.92
CA LYS A 143 21.74 -16.65 -16.53
C LYS A 143 23.24 -17.00 -16.57
N ALA A 144 24.02 -16.38 -17.46
CA ALA A 144 25.45 -16.59 -17.55
C ALA A 144 26.22 -16.10 -16.31
N ASP A 145 25.74 -15.05 -15.63
CA ASP A 145 26.37 -14.50 -14.43
C ASP A 145 26.22 -15.41 -13.18
N GLY A 146 25.33 -16.40 -13.22
CA GLY A 146 25.14 -17.41 -12.18
C GLY A 146 25.75 -18.76 -12.51
N SER A 147 26.52 -18.88 -13.58
CA SER A 147 27.17 -20.13 -13.97
C SER A 147 28.44 -20.35 -13.14
N THR A 148 28.80 -21.62 -12.92
CA THR A 148 30.04 -21.99 -12.25
C THR A 148 31.24 -21.38 -12.97
N GLY A 149 32.07 -20.61 -12.23
CA GLY A 149 33.25 -19.91 -12.77
C GLY A 149 32.94 -18.54 -13.40
N ALA A 150 31.69 -18.06 -13.39
CA ALA A 150 31.37 -16.71 -13.83
C ALA A 150 32.08 -15.65 -12.97
N ALA A 151 32.41 -14.49 -13.60
CA ALA A 151 32.98 -13.36 -12.87
C ALA A 151 31.99 -12.87 -11.80
N PRO A 152 32.44 -12.61 -10.55
CA PRO A 152 31.58 -12.14 -9.48
C PRO A 152 31.02 -10.74 -9.80
N VAL A 153 29.71 -10.64 -9.98
CA VAL A 153 29.01 -9.40 -10.29
C VAL A 153 27.91 -9.10 -9.27
N PHE A 154 27.42 -7.87 -9.29
CA PHE A 154 26.24 -7.47 -8.50
C PHE A 154 25.49 -6.33 -9.15
N ALA A 155 24.22 -6.18 -8.77
CA ALA A 155 23.36 -5.05 -9.08
C ALA A 155 23.14 -4.20 -7.82
N MET A 156 22.93 -2.90 -7.98
CA MET A 156 22.75 -1.93 -6.89
C MET A 156 21.41 -1.20 -7.03
N SER A 157 20.79 -0.86 -5.90
CA SER A 157 19.58 -0.04 -5.88
C SER A 157 19.89 1.41 -6.24
N TYR A 158 18.92 2.09 -6.87
CA TYR A 158 18.98 3.53 -7.12
C TYR A 158 19.19 4.31 -5.82
N ARG A 159 18.53 3.87 -4.73
CA ARG A 159 18.62 4.49 -3.40
C ARG A 159 20.06 4.49 -2.88
N LEU A 160 20.72 3.34 -2.90
CA LEU A 160 22.11 3.20 -2.44
C LEU A 160 23.06 4.00 -3.32
N TRP A 161 22.91 3.90 -4.65
CA TRP A 161 23.74 4.65 -5.61
C TRP A 161 23.66 6.16 -5.39
N LYS A 162 22.44 6.68 -5.15
CA LYS A 162 22.25 8.11 -4.89
C LYS A 162 22.78 8.55 -3.53
N LYS A 163 22.48 7.78 -2.47
CA LYS A 163 22.78 8.18 -1.08
C LYS A 163 24.24 8.02 -0.72
N GLN A 164 24.88 6.91 -1.15
CA GLN A 164 26.25 6.55 -0.74
C GLN A 164 27.29 6.89 -1.79
N PHE A 165 26.92 6.85 -3.07
CA PHE A 165 27.86 7.03 -4.18
C PHE A 165 27.56 8.28 -5.01
N ASN A 166 26.81 9.26 -4.47
CA ASN A 166 26.54 10.57 -5.06
C ASN A 166 26.06 10.53 -6.52
N SER A 167 25.39 9.46 -6.93
CA SER A 167 24.91 9.28 -8.32
C SER A 167 26.06 9.27 -9.36
N ASP A 168 27.25 8.78 -9.00
CA ASP A 168 28.39 8.68 -9.94
C ASP A 168 28.16 7.58 -10.99
N PRO A 169 27.96 7.90 -12.27
CA PRO A 169 27.74 6.90 -13.30
C PRO A 169 29.01 6.11 -13.66
N THR A 170 30.20 6.63 -13.32
CA THR A 170 31.48 5.96 -13.57
C THR A 170 31.72 4.77 -12.65
N LEU A 171 30.81 4.53 -11.70
CA LEU A 171 30.86 3.37 -10.80
C LEU A 171 30.54 2.05 -11.53
N ILE A 172 29.80 2.09 -12.65
CA ILE A 172 29.54 0.92 -13.48
C ILE A 172 30.85 0.35 -14.01
N GLY A 173 31.02 -0.97 -13.84
CA GLY A 173 32.25 -1.69 -14.19
C GLY A 173 33.34 -1.64 -13.12
N LYS A 174 33.21 -0.83 -12.06
CA LYS A 174 34.16 -0.84 -10.93
C LYS A 174 33.93 -2.03 -10.01
N THR A 175 35.01 -2.51 -9.44
CA THR A 175 35.00 -3.61 -8.46
C THR A 175 34.98 -3.06 -7.05
N LEU A 176 34.01 -3.51 -6.24
CA LEU A 176 33.87 -3.21 -4.82
C LEU A 176 34.14 -4.47 -3.99
N ILE A 177 34.66 -4.29 -2.77
CA ILE A 177 34.88 -5.40 -1.83
C ILE A 177 33.60 -5.60 -1.01
N LEU A 178 32.88 -6.65 -1.32
CA LEU A 178 31.64 -7.04 -0.65
C LEU A 178 31.84 -8.38 0.08
N ASN A 179 31.64 -8.40 1.40
CA ASN A 179 31.91 -9.57 2.25
C ASN A 179 33.32 -10.14 2.08
N GLY A 180 34.32 -9.27 1.87
CA GLY A 180 35.72 -9.64 1.65
C GLY A 180 35.99 -10.25 0.27
N GLN A 181 35.05 -10.17 -0.68
CA GLN A 181 35.20 -10.64 -2.06
C GLN A 181 35.10 -9.48 -3.05
N PRO A 182 35.99 -9.40 -4.04
CA PRO A 182 35.85 -8.41 -5.12
C PRO A 182 34.67 -8.80 -6.01
N ARG A 183 33.73 -7.86 -6.23
CA ARG A 183 32.58 -8.00 -7.12
C ARG A 183 32.44 -6.77 -8.00
N THR A 184 32.10 -6.95 -9.25
CA THR A 184 31.97 -5.85 -10.23
C THR A 184 30.52 -5.38 -10.29
N LEU A 185 30.30 -4.08 -10.14
CA LEU A 185 28.99 -3.47 -10.33
C LEU A 185 28.62 -3.48 -11.83
N VAL A 186 27.56 -4.20 -12.19
CA VAL A 186 27.10 -4.31 -13.59
C VAL A 186 25.87 -3.48 -13.87
N SER A 187 25.07 -3.15 -12.86
CA SER A 187 23.86 -2.34 -13.04
C SER A 187 23.47 -1.54 -11.82
N VAL A 188 22.88 -0.36 -12.08
CA VAL A 188 22.05 0.37 -11.12
C VAL A 188 20.62 0.21 -11.56
N MET A 189 19.77 -0.31 -10.68
CA MET A 189 18.37 -0.60 -10.99
C MET A 189 17.51 0.66 -10.99
N SER A 190 16.32 0.57 -11.58
CA SER A 190 15.36 1.69 -11.60
C SER A 190 14.89 2.07 -10.19
N PRO A 191 14.48 3.33 -9.94
CA PRO A 191 14.08 3.81 -8.60
C PRO A 191 12.95 3.01 -7.94
N ARG A 192 12.07 2.38 -8.73
CA ARG A 192 10.95 1.57 -8.24
C ARG A 192 11.30 0.09 -8.03
N PHE A 193 12.55 -0.32 -8.26
CA PHE A 193 12.97 -1.69 -8.05
C PHE A 193 13.63 -1.82 -6.68
N LEU A 194 12.98 -2.53 -5.76
CA LEU A 194 13.47 -2.72 -4.39
C LEU A 194 13.14 -4.13 -3.85
N LEU A 195 13.23 -5.15 -4.70
CA LEU A 195 12.99 -6.55 -4.34
C LEU A 195 13.64 -6.90 -2.99
N GLY A 196 12.83 -7.38 -2.03
CA GLY A 196 13.28 -7.66 -0.67
C GLY A 196 13.70 -6.41 0.14
N ASN A 197 13.43 -5.19 -0.35
CA ASN A 197 13.95 -3.92 0.19
C ASN A 197 15.49 -3.89 0.28
N ALA A 198 16.15 -4.67 -0.57
CA ALA A 198 17.60 -4.77 -0.61
C ALA A 198 18.25 -3.57 -1.32
N ASP A 199 19.48 -3.31 -0.96
CA ASP A 199 20.34 -2.32 -1.61
C ASP A 199 21.23 -2.95 -2.68
N ILE A 200 21.53 -4.24 -2.54
CA ILE A 200 22.44 -4.99 -3.42
C ILE A 200 21.85 -6.36 -3.73
N TRP A 201 21.89 -6.73 -5.01
CA TRP A 201 21.48 -8.06 -5.48
C TRP A 201 22.67 -8.78 -6.10
N VAL A 202 22.93 -10.00 -5.64
CA VAL A 202 24.05 -10.84 -6.06
C VAL A 202 23.49 -12.10 -6.71
N PRO A 203 23.86 -12.45 -7.96
CA PRO A 203 23.43 -13.69 -8.56
C PRO A 203 24.03 -14.87 -7.79
N ASN A 204 23.17 -15.86 -7.50
CA ASN A 204 23.64 -17.10 -6.91
C ASN A 204 24.05 -18.10 -7.99
N ASN A 205 25.03 -18.95 -7.67
CA ASN A 205 25.32 -20.12 -8.47
C ASN A 205 24.16 -21.13 -8.35
N MET A 206 23.60 -21.55 -9.48
CA MET A 206 22.49 -22.49 -9.54
C MET A 206 22.98 -23.94 -9.73
N ASP A 207 24.24 -24.20 -9.44
CA ASP A 207 24.80 -25.56 -9.48
C ASP A 207 24.37 -26.36 -8.25
N ARG A 208 23.70 -27.47 -8.50
CA ARG A 208 23.25 -28.42 -7.47
C ARG A 208 24.43 -28.98 -6.65
N GLY A 209 25.62 -29.02 -7.22
CA GLY A 209 26.85 -29.52 -6.58
C GLY A 209 27.53 -28.49 -5.65
N ASP A 210 27.13 -27.20 -5.68
CA ASP A 210 27.74 -26.16 -4.86
C ASP A 210 27.27 -26.23 -3.38
N PRO A 211 28.15 -26.59 -2.43
CA PRO A 211 27.78 -26.74 -1.02
C PRO A 211 27.33 -25.43 -0.36
N GLU A 212 27.75 -24.27 -0.85
CA GLU A 212 27.33 -22.98 -0.30
C GLU A 212 25.94 -22.61 -0.81
N ALA A 213 25.66 -22.86 -2.09
CA ALA A 213 24.35 -22.64 -2.67
C ALA A 213 23.27 -23.55 -2.06
N GLN A 214 23.62 -24.81 -1.74
CA GLN A 214 22.70 -25.77 -1.08
C GLN A 214 22.26 -25.34 0.33
N LYS A 215 23.00 -24.44 1.00
CA LYS A 215 22.65 -23.92 2.34
C LYS A 215 21.65 -22.79 2.31
N LEU A 216 21.36 -22.23 1.12
CA LEU A 216 20.44 -21.12 0.97
C LEU A 216 18.99 -21.61 0.90
N ASP A 217 18.13 -20.93 1.65
CA ASP A 217 16.69 -21.08 1.56
C ASP A 217 16.16 -19.99 0.63
N PHE A 218 15.69 -20.35 -0.55
CA PHE A 218 15.14 -19.42 -1.53
C PHE A 218 13.66 -19.19 -1.29
N TRP A 219 13.28 -17.95 -1.03
CA TRP A 219 11.89 -17.52 -1.13
C TRP A 219 11.47 -17.56 -2.59
N MET A 220 10.51 -18.43 -2.90
CA MET A 220 10.13 -18.73 -4.28
C MET A 220 8.98 -17.85 -4.74
N LEU A 221 9.17 -17.19 -5.88
CA LEU A 221 8.15 -16.47 -6.62
C LEU A 221 8.02 -17.08 -8.03
N ALA A 222 6.83 -17.51 -8.39
CA ALA A 222 6.56 -18.13 -9.68
C ALA A 222 5.58 -17.30 -10.50
N ARG A 223 5.69 -17.36 -11.83
CA ARG A 223 4.69 -16.82 -12.75
C ARG A 223 3.83 -17.95 -13.27
N THR A 224 2.53 -17.91 -13.01
CA THR A 224 1.59 -18.89 -13.53
C THR A 224 1.42 -18.77 -15.04
N LYS A 225 1.18 -19.89 -15.72
CA LYS A 225 0.74 -19.88 -17.12
C LYS A 225 -0.59 -19.12 -17.25
N PRO A 226 -0.92 -18.54 -18.40
CA PRO A 226 -2.25 -17.99 -18.64
C PRO A 226 -3.33 -18.98 -18.28
N GLU A 227 -4.45 -18.48 -17.71
CA GLU A 227 -5.63 -19.27 -17.34
C GLU A 227 -5.45 -20.31 -16.20
N VAL A 228 -4.25 -20.46 -15.64
CA VAL A 228 -4.03 -21.32 -14.48
C VAL A 228 -4.49 -20.64 -13.20
N THR A 229 -5.38 -21.28 -12.46
CA THR A 229 -5.89 -20.81 -11.16
C THR A 229 -4.96 -21.18 -10.01
N LEU A 230 -5.01 -20.42 -8.91
CA LEU A 230 -4.24 -20.74 -7.69
C LEU A 230 -4.57 -22.12 -7.12
N GLN A 231 -5.81 -22.58 -7.30
CA GLN A 231 -6.20 -23.93 -6.87
C GLN A 231 -5.47 -25.02 -7.68
N GLN A 232 -5.34 -24.83 -9.00
CA GLN A 232 -4.54 -25.74 -9.85
C GLN A 232 -3.06 -25.71 -9.47
N VAL A 233 -2.51 -24.51 -9.18
CA VAL A 233 -1.15 -24.38 -8.66
C VAL A 233 -0.96 -25.19 -7.38
N THR A 234 -1.86 -25.02 -6.41
CA THR A 234 -1.79 -25.77 -5.14
C THR A 234 -1.86 -27.27 -5.35
N SER A 235 -2.74 -27.74 -6.23
CA SER A 235 -2.92 -29.17 -6.49
C SER A 235 -1.73 -29.81 -7.20
N ASP A 236 -1.16 -29.14 -8.22
CA ASP A 236 0.03 -29.64 -8.95
C ASP A 236 1.23 -29.72 -8.00
N LEU A 237 1.46 -28.66 -7.22
CA LEU A 237 2.59 -28.62 -6.31
C LEU A 237 2.42 -29.49 -5.06
N ASP A 238 1.21 -29.77 -4.59
CA ASP A 238 1.02 -30.71 -3.48
C ASP A 238 1.56 -32.10 -3.84
N VAL A 239 1.35 -32.56 -5.08
CA VAL A 239 1.89 -33.83 -5.56
C VAL A 239 3.43 -33.78 -5.60
N ILE A 240 4.00 -32.76 -6.18
CA ILE A 240 5.45 -32.59 -6.30
C ILE A 240 6.11 -32.53 -4.92
N ILE A 241 5.61 -31.65 -4.04
CA ILE A 241 6.20 -31.44 -2.70
C ILE A 241 6.07 -32.69 -1.82
N ARG A 242 4.96 -33.44 -1.92
CA ARG A 242 4.86 -34.75 -1.20
C ARG A 242 5.88 -35.77 -1.66
N ASN A 243 6.25 -35.75 -2.94
CA ASN A 243 7.32 -36.60 -3.45
C ASN A 243 8.70 -36.11 -3.00
N LEU A 244 8.94 -34.81 -3.04
CA LEU A 244 10.19 -34.21 -2.54
C LEU A 244 10.37 -34.41 -1.03
N ALA A 245 9.30 -34.40 -0.25
CA ALA A 245 9.35 -34.68 1.20
C ALA A 245 9.80 -36.12 1.51
N LYS A 246 9.63 -37.08 0.56
CA LYS A 246 10.19 -38.44 0.70
C LYS A 246 11.69 -38.46 0.41
N ILE A 247 12.15 -37.61 -0.53
CA ILE A 247 13.57 -37.51 -0.94
C ILE A 247 14.35 -36.70 0.10
N TYR A 248 13.77 -35.62 0.61
CA TYR A 248 14.36 -34.68 1.58
C TYR A 248 13.58 -34.65 2.90
N PRO A 249 13.51 -35.73 3.68
CA PRO A 249 12.61 -35.87 4.83
C PRO A 249 12.93 -34.91 6.00
N ASN A 250 14.15 -34.35 6.06
CA ASN A 250 14.58 -33.44 7.08
C ASN A 250 14.22 -31.97 6.79
N ASP A 251 13.85 -31.66 5.56
CA ASP A 251 13.59 -30.30 5.09
C ASP A 251 12.09 -29.94 5.14
N PHE A 252 11.23 -30.96 5.18
CA PHE A 252 9.78 -30.79 5.27
C PHE A 252 9.21 -31.21 6.63
N PRO A 253 8.12 -30.54 7.11
CA PRO A 253 7.39 -30.99 8.28
C PRO A 253 6.78 -32.40 8.05
N LYS A 254 6.62 -33.18 9.14
CA LYS A 254 5.98 -34.49 9.04
C LYS A 254 4.53 -34.45 8.58
N THR A 255 3.82 -33.39 9.00
CA THR A 255 2.43 -33.12 8.59
C THR A 255 2.35 -31.69 8.09
N PHE A 256 1.97 -31.54 6.84
CA PHE A 256 1.84 -30.22 6.22
C PHE A 256 0.71 -30.17 5.19
N THR A 257 0.29 -28.97 4.88
CA THR A 257 -0.62 -28.65 3.78
C THR A 257 0.04 -27.64 2.85
N MET A 258 -0.30 -27.75 1.56
CA MET A 258 0.15 -26.77 0.57
C MET A 258 -0.84 -25.63 0.45
N GLY A 259 -0.33 -24.43 0.17
CA GLY A 259 -1.13 -23.29 -0.17
C GLY A 259 -0.44 -22.41 -1.19
N SER A 260 -1.23 -21.64 -1.92
CA SER A 260 -0.74 -20.62 -2.84
C SER A 260 -1.54 -19.35 -2.71
N GLN A 261 -0.90 -18.21 -2.98
CA GLN A 261 -1.53 -16.90 -3.00
C GLN A 261 -0.81 -15.99 -3.99
N THR A 262 -1.46 -14.91 -4.40
CA THR A 262 -0.81 -13.92 -5.25
C THR A 262 0.26 -13.16 -4.46
N LEU A 263 1.28 -12.64 -5.15
CA LEU A 263 2.27 -11.73 -4.53
C LEU A 263 1.58 -10.53 -3.88
N THR A 264 0.56 -9.99 -4.53
CA THR A 264 -0.23 -8.87 -4.01
C THR A 264 -0.96 -9.24 -2.71
N ASP A 265 -1.58 -10.42 -2.64
CA ASP A 265 -2.26 -10.86 -1.42
C ASP A 265 -1.28 -11.13 -0.27
N ASP A 266 -0.10 -11.67 -0.56
CA ASP A 266 0.93 -11.92 0.46
C ASP A 266 1.45 -10.62 1.08
N VAL A 267 1.81 -9.66 0.22
CA VAL A 267 2.51 -8.44 0.66
C VAL A 267 1.53 -7.38 1.19
N VAL A 268 0.41 -7.17 0.49
CA VAL A 268 -0.52 -6.06 0.81
C VAL A 268 -1.92 -6.49 1.20
N GLY A 269 -2.23 -7.79 1.14
CA GLY A 269 -3.57 -8.30 1.46
C GLY A 269 -4.05 -7.96 2.87
N GLN A 270 -3.14 -7.88 3.84
CA GLN A 270 -3.44 -7.47 5.21
C GLN A 270 -3.96 -6.02 5.32
N PHE A 271 -3.63 -5.14 4.38
CA PHE A 271 -4.09 -3.75 4.36
C PHE A 271 -5.44 -3.57 3.69
N ARG A 272 -5.93 -4.58 2.93
CA ARG A 272 -7.14 -4.49 2.11
C ARG A 272 -8.37 -4.07 2.92
N ALA A 273 -8.66 -4.76 4.01
CA ALA A 273 -9.81 -4.45 4.85
C ALA A 273 -9.73 -3.04 5.45
N THR A 274 -8.56 -2.64 5.92
CA THR A 274 -8.32 -1.31 6.50
C THR A 274 -8.51 -0.21 5.47
N LEU A 275 -7.94 -0.37 4.26
CA LEU A 275 -8.03 0.64 3.21
C LEU A 275 -9.47 0.80 2.67
N TYR A 276 -10.22 -0.30 2.50
CA TYR A 276 -11.64 -0.20 2.11
C TYR A 276 -12.51 0.40 3.23
N THR A 277 -12.22 0.12 4.50
CA THR A 277 -12.90 0.76 5.63
C THR A 277 -12.63 2.27 5.65
N LEU A 278 -11.38 2.68 5.40
CA LEU A 278 -11.03 4.10 5.27
C LEU A 278 -11.73 4.75 4.07
N LEU A 279 -11.80 4.06 2.92
CA LEU A 279 -12.53 4.56 1.75
C LEU A 279 -14.00 4.77 2.07
N ALA A 280 -14.64 3.82 2.76
CA ALA A 280 -16.03 3.95 3.20
C ALA A 280 -16.20 5.14 4.16
N ALA A 281 -15.28 5.33 5.11
CA ALA A 281 -15.32 6.44 6.06
C ALA A 281 -15.20 7.81 5.36
N VAL A 282 -14.23 7.97 4.45
CA VAL A 282 -14.09 9.23 3.70
C VAL A 282 -15.23 9.43 2.70
N GLY A 283 -15.82 8.34 2.18
CA GLY A 283 -17.04 8.38 1.38
C GLY A 283 -18.24 8.93 2.18
N MET A 284 -18.41 8.48 3.43
CA MET A 284 -19.41 9.04 4.34
C MET A 284 -19.15 10.52 4.65
N LEU A 285 -17.88 10.91 4.84
CA LEU A 285 -17.51 12.32 5.02
C LEU A 285 -17.89 13.16 3.80
N LEU A 286 -17.66 12.65 2.59
CA LEU A 286 -18.09 13.31 1.35
C LEU A 286 -19.62 13.43 1.27
N LEU A 287 -20.37 12.40 1.68
CA LEU A 287 -21.85 12.46 1.73
C LEU A 287 -22.34 13.52 2.71
N ILE A 288 -21.70 13.68 3.88
CA ILE A 288 -21.97 14.76 4.82
C ILE A 288 -21.71 16.12 4.16
N ALA A 289 -20.56 16.29 3.50
CA ALA A 289 -20.22 17.51 2.78
C ALA A 289 -21.25 17.83 1.67
N CYS A 290 -21.68 16.81 0.91
CA CYS A 290 -22.74 16.95 -0.10
C CYS A 290 -24.09 17.36 0.52
N SER A 291 -24.47 16.76 1.65
CA SER A 291 -25.69 17.13 2.39
C SER A 291 -25.66 18.57 2.85
N ASN A 292 -24.54 19.02 3.40
CA ASN A 292 -24.35 20.42 3.83
C ASN A 292 -24.45 21.40 2.66
N VAL A 293 -23.77 21.10 1.55
CA VAL A 293 -23.84 21.96 0.35
C VAL A 293 -25.24 21.94 -0.27
N ALA A 294 -25.91 20.78 -0.29
CA ALA A 294 -27.31 20.67 -0.76
C ALA A 294 -28.25 21.51 0.12
N ASN A 295 -28.10 21.45 1.46
CA ASN A 295 -28.87 22.29 2.39
C ASN A 295 -28.65 23.79 2.15
N LEU A 296 -27.40 24.18 1.89
CA LEU A 296 -27.03 25.57 1.58
C LEU A 296 -27.59 26.02 0.23
N LEU A 297 -27.56 25.17 -0.80
CA LEU A 297 -28.14 25.44 -2.11
C LEU A 297 -29.67 25.56 -2.03
N LEU A 298 -30.32 24.70 -1.23
CA LEU A 298 -31.76 24.74 -1.01
C LEU A 298 -32.18 26.04 -0.30
N ALA A 299 -31.46 26.46 0.74
CA ALA A 299 -31.70 27.73 1.42
C ALA A 299 -31.55 28.91 0.47
N ARG A 300 -30.60 28.87 -0.45
CA ARG A 300 -30.41 29.91 -1.47
C ARG A 300 -31.51 29.91 -2.52
N ALA A 301 -31.97 28.72 -2.94
CA ALA A 301 -33.07 28.54 -3.88
C ALA A 301 -34.38 29.14 -3.32
N THR A 302 -34.68 28.91 -2.03
CA THR A 302 -35.85 29.50 -1.35
C THR A 302 -35.77 31.01 -1.25
N ALA A 303 -34.59 31.57 -0.95
CA ALA A 303 -34.40 33.03 -0.94
C ALA A 303 -34.63 33.71 -2.31
N ARG A 304 -34.48 32.92 -3.41
CA ARG A 304 -34.69 33.39 -4.80
C ARG A 304 -36.03 32.95 -5.39
N GLU A 305 -36.94 32.41 -4.58
CA GLU A 305 -38.21 31.85 -5.05
C GLU A 305 -39.08 32.88 -5.80
N ARG A 306 -39.15 34.14 -5.32
CA ARG A 306 -39.84 35.23 -6.00
C ARG A 306 -39.26 35.53 -7.39
N GLU A 307 -37.91 35.58 -7.50
CA GLU A 307 -37.22 35.82 -8.78
C GLU A 307 -37.51 34.68 -9.78
N ASN A 308 -37.46 33.43 -9.30
CA ASN A 308 -37.77 32.27 -10.12
C ASN A 308 -39.24 32.20 -10.55
N ALA A 309 -40.18 32.58 -9.69
CA ALA A 309 -41.58 32.67 -10.00
C ALA A 309 -41.87 33.70 -11.13
N ILE A 310 -41.24 34.88 -11.08
CA ILE A 310 -41.33 35.90 -12.14
C ILE A 310 -40.76 35.35 -13.46
N ARG A 311 -39.67 34.62 -13.45
CA ARG A 311 -39.06 34.01 -14.65
C ARG A 311 -39.97 32.95 -15.28
N VAL A 312 -40.60 32.12 -14.46
CA VAL A 312 -41.55 31.09 -14.93
C VAL A 312 -42.81 31.76 -15.52
N SER A 313 -43.34 32.84 -14.93
CA SER A 313 -44.45 33.60 -15.47
C SER A 313 -44.16 34.25 -16.83
N MET A 314 -42.85 34.53 -17.08
CA MET A 314 -42.35 35.03 -18.38
C MET A 314 -41.98 33.92 -19.37
N GLY A 315 -42.34 32.66 -19.08
CA GLY A 315 -42.19 31.53 -20.01
C GLY A 315 -40.92 30.70 -19.88
N ALA A 316 -40.14 30.83 -18.81
CA ALA A 316 -38.98 29.99 -18.60
C ALA A 316 -39.36 28.54 -18.32
N SER A 317 -38.80 27.59 -19.09
CA SER A 317 -39.06 26.16 -18.90
C SER A 317 -38.44 25.62 -17.60
N ARG A 318 -39.09 24.62 -16.98
CA ARG A 318 -38.58 23.95 -15.77
C ARG A 318 -37.19 23.36 -15.95
N GLY A 319 -36.92 22.78 -17.12
CA GLY A 319 -35.62 22.22 -17.48
C GLY A 319 -34.51 23.25 -17.44
N ARG A 320 -34.82 24.54 -17.72
CA ARG A 320 -33.82 25.64 -17.64
C ARG A 320 -33.43 25.92 -16.19
N ILE A 321 -34.35 25.87 -15.24
CA ILE A 321 -34.08 26.07 -13.81
C ILE A 321 -33.24 24.92 -13.27
N VAL A 322 -33.61 23.68 -13.60
CA VAL A 322 -32.83 22.48 -13.20
C VAL A 322 -31.41 22.57 -13.74
N ARG A 323 -31.25 22.88 -15.03
CA ARG A 323 -29.93 23.03 -15.66
C ARG A 323 -29.10 24.10 -14.98
N GLN A 324 -29.67 25.25 -14.68
CA GLN A 324 -28.98 26.33 -14.01
C GLN A 324 -28.47 25.91 -12.62
N LEU A 325 -29.28 25.21 -11.80
CA LEU A 325 -28.88 24.70 -10.49
C LEU A 325 -27.79 23.62 -10.61
N LEU A 326 -27.87 22.74 -11.63
CA LEU A 326 -26.82 21.77 -11.90
C LEU A 326 -25.51 22.44 -12.33
N VAL A 327 -25.55 23.53 -13.14
CA VAL A 327 -24.36 24.29 -13.53
C VAL A 327 -23.75 25.01 -12.30
N GLU A 328 -24.57 25.60 -11.42
CA GLU A 328 -24.09 26.18 -10.15
C GLU A 328 -23.41 25.08 -9.29
N GLY A 329 -24.03 23.90 -9.13
CA GLY A 329 -23.47 22.76 -8.42
C GLY A 329 -22.17 22.26 -9.04
N LEU A 330 -22.12 22.14 -10.38
CA LEU A 330 -20.92 21.70 -11.12
C LEU A 330 -19.76 22.66 -10.90
N MET A 331 -19.99 23.96 -10.92
CA MET A 331 -18.94 24.95 -10.71
C MET A 331 -18.38 24.91 -9.28
N LEU A 332 -19.26 24.74 -8.27
CA LEU A 332 -18.82 24.55 -6.88
C LEU A 332 -18.02 23.25 -6.72
N ALA A 333 -18.53 22.15 -7.29
CA ALA A 333 -17.87 20.87 -7.24
C ALA A 333 -16.52 20.87 -8.01
N SER A 334 -16.44 21.55 -9.15
CA SER A 334 -15.19 21.72 -9.91
C SER A 334 -14.16 22.53 -9.12
N GLY A 335 -14.58 23.64 -8.47
CA GLY A 335 -13.73 24.38 -7.55
C GLY A 335 -13.25 23.53 -6.38
N GLY A 336 -14.15 22.71 -5.81
CA GLY A 336 -13.85 21.72 -4.78
C GLY A 336 -12.88 20.65 -5.26
N CYS A 337 -13.04 20.16 -6.49
CA CYS A 337 -12.14 19.16 -7.11
C CYS A 337 -10.71 19.72 -7.28
N LEU A 338 -10.58 20.93 -7.82
CA LEU A 338 -9.25 21.55 -8.03
C LEU A 338 -8.50 21.72 -6.70
N LEU A 339 -9.16 22.30 -5.69
CA LEU A 339 -8.57 22.42 -4.35
C LEU A 339 -8.39 21.04 -3.67
N GLY A 340 -9.32 20.12 -3.87
CA GLY A 340 -9.25 18.75 -3.36
C GLY A 340 -8.06 17.98 -3.94
N CYS A 341 -7.79 18.09 -5.23
CA CYS A 341 -6.59 17.51 -5.87
C CYS A 341 -5.30 18.14 -5.32
N LEU A 342 -5.30 19.45 -5.06
CA LEU A 342 -4.16 20.12 -4.39
C LEU A 342 -3.95 19.57 -2.97
N PHE A 343 -5.02 19.44 -2.18
CA PHE A 343 -4.96 18.84 -0.85
C PHE A 343 -4.54 17.37 -0.91
N ALA A 344 -5.00 16.61 -1.91
CA ALA A 344 -4.57 15.23 -2.13
C ALA A 344 -3.08 15.14 -2.43
N TYR A 345 -2.56 16.00 -3.30
CA TYR A 345 -1.13 16.04 -3.61
C TYR A 345 -0.27 16.38 -2.39
N LEU A 346 -0.66 17.43 -1.64
CA LEU A 346 0.06 17.82 -0.41
C LEU A 346 -0.07 16.76 0.69
N GLY A 347 -1.25 16.15 0.82
CA GLY A 347 -1.52 15.09 1.78
C GLY A 347 -0.68 13.84 1.51
N LEU A 348 -0.59 13.38 0.25
CA LEU A 348 0.26 12.25 -0.14
C LEU A 348 1.74 12.54 0.16
N LYS A 349 2.23 13.75 -0.14
CA LYS A 349 3.60 14.16 0.23
C LYS A 349 3.81 14.16 1.74
N GLY A 350 2.84 14.65 2.50
CA GLY A 350 2.91 14.64 3.97
C GLY A 350 2.93 13.22 4.54
N VAL A 351 2.09 12.33 4.02
CA VAL A 351 2.05 10.91 4.42
C VAL A 351 3.39 10.24 4.12
N THR A 352 3.92 10.41 2.90
CA THR A 352 5.23 9.80 2.53
C THR A 352 6.38 10.34 3.36
N ALA A 353 6.37 11.62 3.73
CA ALA A 353 7.40 12.23 4.58
C ALA A 353 7.33 11.78 6.05
N ALA A 354 6.12 11.48 6.55
CA ALA A 354 5.90 11.05 7.94
C ALA A 354 5.97 9.52 8.11
N MET A 355 5.94 8.76 7.02
CA MET A 355 5.90 7.30 7.07
C MET A 355 7.29 6.74 7.35
N PRO A 356 7.45 5.86 8.35
CA PRO A 356 8.71 5.14 8.57
C PRO A 356 9.08 4.29 7.35
N ASP A 357 10.38 4.17 7.09
CA ASP A 357 10.89 3.26 6.08
C ASP A 357 10.35 1.84 6.33
N GLN A 358 9.97 1.14 5.26
CA GLN A 358 9.47 -0.25 5.29
C GLN A 358 8.02 -0.46 5.79
N THR A 359 7.21 0.59 5.93
CA THR A 359 5.79 0.46 6.32
C THR A 359 4.94 -0.12 5.18
N ILE A 360 5.22 0.27 3.95
CA ILE A 360 4.62 -0.26 2.71
C ILE A 360 5.73 -0.83 1.82
N PRO A 361 5.39 -1.68 0.83
CA PRO A 361 6.36 -2.10 -0.16
C PRO A 361 7.03 -0.87 -0.78
N ALA A 362 8.36 -0.88 -0.83
CA ALA A 362 9.11 0.28 -1.32
C ALA A 362 8.92 0.50 -2.83
N GLU A 363 8.40 -0.51 -3.54
CA GLU A 363 7.97 -0.43 -4.93
C GLU A 363 6.69 0.38 -5.12
N ALA A 364 5.83 0.45 -4.08
CA ALA A 364 4.58 1.20 -4.11
C ALA A 364 4.85 2.69 -3.91
N VAL A 365 4.94 3.43 -5.00
CA VAL A 365 5.16 4.88 -4.95
C VAL A 365 3.81 5.59 -4.82
N LEU A 366 3.55 6.16 -3.64
CA LEU A 366 2.35 6.94 -3.39
C LEU A 366 2.39 8.25 -4.17
N GLN A 367 1.69 8.30 -5.29
CA GLN A 367 1.58 9.49 -6.14
C GLN A 367 0.19 9.64 -6.75
N LEU A 368 -0.16 10.87 -7.06
CA LEU A 368 -1.40 11.17 -7.75
C LEU A 368 -1.20 10.87 -9.24
N ASN A 369 -1.74 9.75 -9.71
CA ASN A 369 -1.66 9.32 -11.10
C ASN A 369 -2.92 9.72 -11.90
N TRP A 370 -2.92 9.45 -13.21
CA TRP A 370 -4.03 9.79 -14.09
C TRP A 370 -5.34 9.07 -13.73
N ARG A 371 -5.28 7.84 -13.17
CA ARG A 371 -6.47 7.09 -12.73
C ARG A 371 -7.11 7.75 -11.52
N ALA A 372 -6.31 8.24 -10.57
CA ALA A 372 -6.80 9.00 -9.43
C ALA A 372 -7.43 10.33 -9.86
N LEU A 373 -6.89 10.98 -10.90
CA LEU A 373 -7.52 12.18 -11.48
C LEU A 373 -8.85 11.86 -12.17
N LEU A 374 -8.93 10.78 -12.94
CA LEU A 374 -10.20 10.32 -13.51
C LEU A 374 -11.24 10.00 -12.44
N PHE A 375 -10.81 9.32 -11.38
CA PHE A 375 -11.67 9.05 -10.23
C PHE A 375 -12.17 10.36 -9.58
N ALA A 376 -11.29 11.34 -9.37
CA ALA A 376 -11.68 12.65 -8.83
C ALA A 376 -12.71 13.36 -9.73
N ILE A 377 -12.56 13.28 -11.06
CA ILE A 377 -13.55 13.81 -12.01
C ILE A 377 -14.88 13.07 -11.89
N ALA A 378 -14.86 11.74 -11.81
CA ALA A 378 -16.08 10.93 -11.66
C ALA A 378 -16.81 11.25 -10.34
N ILE A 379 -16.07 11.35 -9.23
CA ILE A 379 -16.61 11.75 -7.93
C ILE A 379 -17.15 13.19 -7.98
N THR A 380 -16.52 14.10 -8.69
CA THR A 380 -17.02 15.47 -8.88
C THR A 380 -18.35 15.48 -9.64
N GLY A 381 -18.49 14.66 -10.68
CA GLY A 381 -19.75 14.45 -11.40
C GLY A 381 -20.85 13.89 -10.48
N LEU A 382 -20.54 12.85 -9.71
CA LEU A 382 -21.45 12.26 -8.73
C LEU A 382 -21.87 13.28 -7.65
N THR A 383 -20.91 14.02 -7.11
CA THR A 383 -21.14 15.10 -6.12
C THR A 383 -22.07 16.18 -6.69
N THR A 384 -21.86 16.58 -7.95
CA THR A 384 -22.73 17.54 -8.65
C THR A 384 -24.17 17.05 -8.74
N LEU A 385 -24.35 15.76 -9.07
CA LEU A 385 -25.69 15.15 -9.13
C LEU A 385 -26.33 15.10 -7.74
N LEU A 386 -25.62 14.67 -6.72
CA LEU A 386 -26.13 14.58 -5.34
C LEU A 386 -26.48 15.96 -4.77
N CYS A 387 -25.60 16.94 -4.93
CA CYS A 387 -25.81 18.28 -4.39
C CYS A 387 -26.79 19.12 -5.21
N GLY A 388 -26.87 18.93 -6.53
CA GLY A 388 -27.63 19.76 -7.46
C GLY A 388 -29.01 19.21 -7.82
N LEU A 389 -29.13 17.88 -8.06
CA LEU A 389 -30.35 17.26 -8.55
C LEU A 389 -31.49 17.28 -7.51
N VAL A 390 -31.14 17.02 -6.26
CA VAL A 390 -32.12 16.95 -5.17
C VAL A 390 -32.78 18.33 -4.94
N PRO A 391 -32.04 19.45 -4.75
CA PRO A 391 -32.64 20.78 -4.68
C PRO A 391 -33.39 21.17 -5.95
N ALA A 392 -32.88 20.80 -7.12
CA ALA A 392 -33.52 21.11 -8.41
C ALA A 392 -34.89 20.43 -8.58
N LEU A 393 -35.00 19.15 -8.22
CA LEU A 393 -36.28 18.42 -8.26
C LEU A 393 -37.29 19.00 -7.26
N HIS A 394 -36.84 19.43 -6.10
CA HIS A 394 -37.72 20.08 -5.12
C HIS A 394 -38.19 21.46 -5.56
N ALA A 395 -37.36 22.27 -6.14
CA ALA A 395 -37.73 23.60 -6.68
C ALA A 395 -38.83 23.48 -7.75
N VAL A 396 -38.75 22.45 -8.60
CA VAL A 396 -39.75 22.22 -9.67
C VAL A 396 -41.10 21.67 -9.15
N ARG A 397 -41.07 20.82 -8.11
CA ARG A 397 -42.30 20.23 -7.54
C ARG A 397 -43.09 21.21 -6.68
N GLY A 398 -42.44 22.15 -6.01
CA GLY A 398 -43.07 23.17 -5.16
C GLY A 398 -43.99 24.12 -5.90
N GLU A 399 -43.67 24.53 -7.13
CA GLU A 399 -44.46 25.46 -7.94
C GLU A 399 -45.79 24.91 -8.40
N LEU A 400 -45.91 23.59 -8.64
CA LEU A 400 -47.16 23.00 -9.14
C LEU A 400 -48.28 22.98 -8.08
N GLN A 401 -47.91 22.86 -6.80
CA GLN A 401 -48.88 22.80 -5.70
C GLN A 401 -49.36 24.19 -5.25
N ASN A 402 -48.49 25.20 -5.37
CA ASN A 402 -48.84 26.59 -4.98
C ASN A 402 -49.83 27.21 -5.96
N ARG A 403 -49.75 26.95 -7.27
CA ARG A 403 -50.74 27.41 -8.28
C ARG A 403 -52.14 26.81 -8.15
N LEU A 404 -52.22 25.62 -7.55
CA LEU A 404 -53.53 24.92 -7.33
C LEU A 404 -54.18 25.32 -5.99
N LYS A 405 -53.46 26.02 -5.09
CA LYS A 405 -53.90 26.36 -3.73
C LYS A 405 -54.15 27.84 -3.47
N ASP A 406 -53.92 28.73 -4.44
CA ASP A 406 -54.13 30.18 -4.29
C ASP A 406 -55.63 30.57 -4.16
N THR A 407 -56.56 29.58 -4.09
CA THR A 407 -57.99 29.75 -3.81
C THR A 407 -58.41 29.39 -2.38
N GLY A 408 -57.47 29.11 -1.47
CA GLY A 408 -57.88 28.70 -0.10
C GLY A 408 -56.83 29.07 0.97
N LYS A 409 -57.28 29.89 1.91
CA LYS A 409 -56.59 30.27 3.16
C LYS A 409 -55.78 29.12 3.81
N GLY A 410 -54.52 29.40 4.18
CA GLY A 410 -53.94 28.87 5.43
C GLY A 410 -52.70 27.99 5.36
N VAL A 411 -51.66 28.54 5.89
CA VAL A 411 -50.67 27.95 6.86
C VAL A 411 -49.88 26.64 6.55
N ASN A 412 -50.10 25.87 5.51
CA ASN A 412 -49.49 24.52 5.42
C ASN A 412 -48.32 24.34 4.42
N THR A 413 -47.80 25.40 3.77
CA THR A 413 -46.71 25.29 2.79
C THR A 413 -45.32 25.14 3.40
N ASN A 414 -45.13 25.63 4.62
CA ASN A 414 -43.83 25.49 5.34
C ASN A 414 -43.53 24.07 5.84
N PHE A 415 -44.52 23.22 5.98
CA PHE A 415 -44.38 21.89 6.61
C PHE A 415 -43.61 20.86 5.74
N ARG A 416 -43.69 20.94 4.41
CA ARG A 416 -43.08 19.96 3.50
C ARG A 416 -41.60 20.28 3.21
N HIS A 417 -41.24 21.57 3.09
CA HIS A 417 -39.85 22.00 2.94
C HIS A 417 -39.05 21.72 4.22
N GLY A 418 -39.71 21.86 5.40
CA GLY A 418 -39.14 21.51 6.69
C GLY A 418 -38.78 20.02 6.81
N LYS A 419 -39.67 19.12 6.36
CA LYS A 419 -39.46 17.65 6.50
C LYS A 419 -38.23 17.14 5.72
N PHE A 420 -38.01 17.63 4.47
CA PHE A 420 -36.86 17.20 3.68
C PHE A 420 -35.55 17.70 4.27
N ARG A 421 -35.49 18.98 4.67
CA ARG A 421 -34.33 19.56 5.35
C ARG A 421 -34.05 18.84 6.67
N SER A 422 -35.08 18.54 7.45
CA SER A 422 -34.95 17.73 8.67
C SER A 422 -34.43 16.33 8.37
N GLY A 423 -34.88 15.69 7.28
CA GLY A 423 -34.38 14.39 6.84
C GLY A 423 -32.89 14.40 6.50
N LEU A 424 -32.40 15.45 5.80
CA LEU A 424 -30.98 15.61 5.51
C LEU A 424 -30.15 15.80 6.79
N VAL A 425 -30.66 16.58 7.74
CA VAL A 425 -29.99 16.80 9.05
C VAL A 425 -29.95 15.48 9.85
N VAL A 426 -31.04 14.72 9.88
CA VAL A 426 -31.07 13.41 10.56
C VAL A 426 -30.06 12.45 9.91
N TRP A 427 -30.00 12.42 8.58
CA TRP A 427 -29.04 11.60 7.83
C TRP A 427 -27.58 12.03 8.15
N GLU A 428 -27.30 13.33 8.20
CA GLU A 428 -25.99 13.86 8.53
C GLU A 428 -25.56 13.48 9.96
N VAL A 429 -26.46 13.64 10.94
CA VAL A 429 -26.21 13.25 12.33
C VAL A 429 -25.96 11.74 12.43
N MET A 430 -26.76 10.93 11.73
CA MET A 430 -26.57 9.47 11.69
C MET A 430 -25.20 9.09 11.14
N LEU A 431 -24.79 9.64 10.00
CA LEU A 431 -23.48 9.39 9.41
C LEU A 431 -22.34 9.86 10.35
N SER A 432 -22.53 11.02 10.99
CA SER A 432 -21.54 11.56 11.94
C SER A 432 -21.37 10.66 13.16
N ILE A 433 -22.47 10.09 13.70
CA ILE A 433 -22.40 9.14 14.80
C ILE A 433 -21.67 7.85 14.38
N VAL A 434 -21.99 7.31 13.20
CA VAL A 434 -21.32 6.12 12.67
C VAL A 434 -19.81 6.36 12.53
N LEU A 435 -19.41 7.51 11.96
CA LEU A 435 -18.00 7.90 11.84
C LEU A 435 -17.32 8.06 13.20
N LEU A 436 -17.99 8.70 14.16
CA LEU A 436 -17.43 8.91 15.51
C LEU A 436 -17.20 7.58 16.23
N VAL A 437 -18.18 6.67 16.17
CA VAL A 437 -18.05 5.32 16.75
C VAL A 437 -16.93 4.55 16.05
N GLY A 438 -16.89 4.57 14.73
CA GLY A 438 -15.82 3.93 13.95
C GLY A 438 -14.42 4.47 14.30
N ALA A 439 -14.28 5.79 14.38
CA ALA A 439 -13.03 6.43 14.80
C ALA A 439 -12.63 6.05 16.22
N GLY A 440 -13.59 6.02 17.15
CA GLY A 440 -13.37 5.59 18.54
C GLY A 440 -12.89 4.14 18.64
N LEU A 441 -13.48 3.22 17.85
CA LEU A 441 -13.07 1.83 17.81
C LEU A 441 -11.65 1.67 17.23
N MET A 442 -11.33 2.40 16.13
CA MET A 442 -9.99 2.39 15.57
C MET A 442 -8.95 2.94 16.55
N MET A 443 -9.26 4.03 17.24
CA MET A 443 -8.38 4.60 18.26
C MET A 443 -8.14 3.60 19.40
N ARG A 444 -9.19 2.94 19.90
CA ARG A 444 -9.07 1.89 20.91
C ARG A 444 -8.21 0.73 20.43
N SER A 445 -8.37 0.29 19.19
CA SER A 445 -7.54 -0.76 18.60
C SER A 445 -6.07 -0.35 18.51
N LEU A 446 -5.79 0.90 18.12
CA LEU A 446 -4.43 1.44 18.07
C LEU A 446 -3.78 1.48 19.47
N PHE A 447 -4.51 1.97 20.48
CA PHE A 447 -4.02 1.96 21.86
C PHE A 447 -3.79 0.54 22.39
N ALA A 448 -4.66 -0.41 22.05
CA ALA A 448 -4.47 -1.81 22.42
C ALA A 448 -3.19 -2.40 21.79
N LEU A 449 -2.91 -2.07 20.53
CA LEU A 449 -1.67 -2.49 19.84
C LEU A 449 -0.41 -1.87 20.46
N GLN A 450 -0.48 -0.61 20.89
CA GLN A 450 0.66 0.07 21.54
C GLN A 450 0.96 -0.46 22.95
N HIS A 451 -0.03 -1.05 23.61
CA HIS A 451 0.09 -1.59 24.97
C HIS A 451 0.18 -3.12 25.01
N VAL A 452 0.44 -3.77 23.86
CA VAL A 452 0.71 -5.21 23.84
C VAL A 452 1.98 -5.50 24.63
N GLU A 453 1.88 -6.32 25.66
CA GLU A 453 3.03 -6.79 26.43
C GLU A 453 3.90 -7.70 25.56
N LEU A 454 5.02 -7.18 25.10
CA LEU A 454 5.99 -7.92 24.28
C LEU A 454 6.77 -8.97 25.09
N GLY A 455 6.52 -9.11 26.39
CA GLY A 455 7.30 -9.98 27.28
C GLY A 455 8.72 -9.46 27.56
N LEU A 456 9.04 -8.25 27.08
CA LEU A 456 10.29 -7.53 27.34
C LEU A 456 9.96 -6.04 27.55
N ASN A 457 10.78 -5.38 28.36
CA ASN A 457 10.66 -3.93 28.53
C ASN A 457 11.46 -3.23 27.42
N PRO A 458 10.84 -2.55 26.45
CA PRO A 458 11.52 -1.88 25.36
C PRO A 458 12.23 -0.60 25.80
N VAL A 459 11.91 -0.06 26.99
CA VAL A 459 12.52 1.16 27.51
C VAL A 459 13.98 0.87 27.85
N ASN A 460 14.88 1.62 27.28
CA ASN A 460 16.35 1.46 27.43
C ASN A 460 16.91 0.13 26.87
N LEU A 461 16.21 -0.52 25.92
CA LEU A 461 16.71 -1.69 25.22
C LEU A 461 17.45 -1.28 23.95
N LEU A 462 18.76 -1.50 23.90
CA LEU A 462 19.55 -1.35 22.68
C LEU A 462 19.67 -2.72 22.00
N VAL A 463 19.19 -2.82 20.78
CA VAL A 463 19.37 -4.00 19.93
C VAL A 463 20.38 -3.65 18.85
N ALA A 464 21.51 -4.37 18.82
CA ALA A 464 22.52 -4.22 17.79
C ALA A 464 22.61 -5.52 16.97
N ARG A 465 22.55 -5.40 15.64
CA ARG A 465 22.82 -6.48 14.70
C ARG A 465 24.27 -6.37 14.24
N THR A 466 25.02 -7.43 14.39
CA THR A 466 26.43 -7.47 13.99
C THR A 466 26.64 -8.65 13.06
N PRO A 467 26.61 -8.45 11.74
CA PRO A 467 26.96 -9.49 10.79
C PRO A 467 28.45 -9.80 10.92
N LEU A 468 28.80 -11.07 10.91
CA LEU A 468 30.16 -11.53 11.01
C LEU A 468 30.67 -12.02 9.65
N PRO A 469 31.83 -11.53 9.17
CA PRO A 469 32.43 -12.01 7.93
C PRO A 469 32.68 -13.52 7.98
N LYS A 470 32.11 -14.29 7.03
CA LYS A 470 32.23 -15.77 7.01
C LYS A 470 33.69 -16.24 7.02
N ARG A 471 34.58 -15.60 6.27
CA ARG A 471 36.00 -15.97 6.20
C ARG A 471 36.78 -15.79 7.52
N GLN A 472 36.31 -14.90 8.40
CA GLN A 472 37.00 -14.60 9.67
C GLN A 472 36.38 -15.38 10.83
N TYR A 473 35.10 -15.78 10.70
CA TYR A 473 34.32 -16.47 11.72
C TYR A 473 33.63 -17.69 11.12
N GLU A 474 34.43 -18.70 10.70
CA GLU A 474 33.88 -19.91 10.03
C GLU A 474 33.22 -20.86 11.01
N THR A 475 33.83 -21.02 12.20
CA THR A 475 33.32 -21.99 13.17
C THR A 475 32.38 -21.38 14.19
N ALA A 476 31.47 -22.20 14.72
CA ALA A 476 30.55 -21.79 15.78
C ALA A 476 31.31 -21.33 17.05
N GLU A 477 32.48 -21.90 17.32
CA GLU A 477 33.30 -21.53 18.48
C GLU A 477 33.92 -20.13 18.32
N GLN A 478 34.41 -19.80 17.12
CA GLN A 478 34.91 -18.44 16.83
C GLN A 478 33.81 -17.38 17.02
N LYS A 479 32.62 -17.63 16.50
CA LYS A 479 31.43 -16.77 16.69
C LYS A 479 31.09 -16.61 18.17
N LYS A 480 31.11 -17.68 18.92
CA LYS A 480 30.82 -17.71 20.37
C LYS A 480 31.88 -16.92 21.17
N ILE A 481 33.15 -17.05 20.83
CA ILE A 481 34.26 -16.28 21.45
C ILE A 481 34.05 -14.78 21.19
N PHE A 482 33.79 -14.39 19.95
CA PHE A 482 33.52 -13.00 19.58
C PHE A 482 32.37 -12.40 20.40
N PHE A 483 31.21 -13.04 20.42
CA PHE A 483 30.06 -12.53 21.17
C PHE A 483 30.31 -12.49 22.68
N ARG A 484 31.09 -13.43 23.23
CA ARG A 484 31.49 -13.40 24.64
C ARG A 484 32.36 -12.17 24.95
N GLN A 485 33.33 -11.86 24.07
CA GLN A 485 34.19 -10.67 24.22
C GLN A 485 33.37 -9.37 24.08
N VAL A 486 32.45 -9.29 23.12
CA VAL A 486 31.53 -8.14 22.97
C VAL A 486 30.71 -7.95 24.25
N LEU A 487 30.10 -9.02 24.75
CA LEU A 487 29.34 -8.96 26.01
C LEU A 487 30.17 -8.53 27.21
N GLN A 488 31.39 -9.01 27.35
CA GLN A 488 32.30 -8.57 28.41
C GLN A 488 32.62 -7.08 28.32
N ARG A 489 32.95 -6.58 27.13
CA ARG A 489 33.23 -5.15 26.91
C ARG A 489 32.00 -4.28 27.16
N MET A 490 30.85 -4.70 26.72
CA MET A 490 29.58 -3.97 26.97
C MET A 490 29.19 -3.97 28.44
N SER A 491 29.43 -5.06 29.18
CA SER A 491 29.15 -5.11 30.63
C SER A 491 30.09 -4.25 31.46
N ALA A 492 31.25 -3.88 30.91
CA ALA A 492 32.21 -2.97 31.55
C ALA A 492 31.88 -1.48 31.35
N LEU A 493 30.88 -1.14 30.49
CA LEU A 493 30.47 0.24 30.30
C LEU A 493 29.68 0.74 31.51
N PRO A 494 29.94 1.96 32.03
CA PRO A 494 29.20 2.53 33.15
C PRO A 494 27.73 2.74 32.76
N GLY A 495 26.80 2.16 33.56
CA GLY A 495 25.35 2.23 33.30
C GLY A 495 24.78 1.09 32.46
N GLY A 496 25.59 0.19 31.94
CA GLY A 496 25.14 -0.97 31.18
C GLY A 496 24.73 -2.14 32.08
N SER A 497 23.45 -2.38 32.31
CA SER A 497 22.99 -3.63 32.92
C SER A 497 22.62 -4.63 31.82
N LEU A 498 23.50 -5.60 31.56
CA LEU A 498 23.20 -6.72 30.68
C LEU A 498 22.25 -7.70 31.39
N ARG A 499 20.94 -7.58 31.16
CA ARG A 499 20.05 -8.70 31.43
C ARG A 499 20.32 -9.77 30.37
N ARG A 500 20.97 -10.88 30.79
CA ARG A 500 21.05 -12.08 29.93
C ARG A 500 19.63 -12.49 29.52
N PRO A 501 19.28 -12.46 28.23
CA PRO A 501 18.02 -13.08 27.84
C PRO A 501 18.12 -14.57 28.18
N ARG A 502 17.22 -15.06 29.04
CA ARG A 502 17.06 -16.49 29.27
C ARG A 502 16.71 -17.14 27.95
N ARG A 503 17.69 -17.82 27.29
CA ARG A 503 17.59 -18.55 26.02
C ARG A 503 17.26 -17.69 24.79
N LEU A 504 18.25 -16.97 24.24
CA LEU A 504 18.35 -16.86 22.80
C LEU A 504 18.69 -18.27 22.27
N ARG A 505 17.71 -19.01 21.80
CA ARG A 505 17.96 -20.12 20.87
C ARG A 505 18.51 -19.45 19.61
N TYR A 506 19.81 -19.58 19.41
CA TYR A 506 20.41 -19.37 18.10
C TYR A 506 19.73 -20.36 17.14
N ARG A 507 18.74 -19.91 16.41
CA ARG A 507 18.38 -20.56 15.17
C ARG A 507 19.31 -19.99 14.14
N HIS A 508 20.21 -20.82 13.63
CA HIS A 508 20.84 -20.59 12.36
C HIS A 508 19.72 -20.50 11.31
N THR A 509 19.29 -19.30 11.01
CA THR A 509 18.56 -18.99 9.79
C THR A 509 19.40 -17.92 9.11
N GLU A 510 20.37 -18.37 8.36
CA GLU A 510 20.91 -17.59 7.27
C GLU A 510 19.73 -17.31 6.34
N GLY A 511 19.30 -16.06 6.25
CA GLY A 511 18.42 -15.62 5.18
C GLY A 511 16.92 -15.42 5.45
N GLN A 512 16.39 -15.51 6.68
CA GLN A 512 14.98 -15.19 6.88
C GLN A 512 14.77 -13.91 7.69
N ARG A 513 14.22 -12.87 7.06
CA ARG A 513 13.40 -11.86 7.70
C ARG A 513 12.06 -12.48 8.13
N ALA A 514 12.10 -13.38 9.10
CA ALA A 514 10.90 -13.69 9.83
C ALA A 514 10.70 -12.57 10.86
N MET A 515 9.74 -11.67 10.64
CA MET A 515 9.00 -11.09 11.75
C MET A 515 8.34 -12.28 12.46
N SER A 516 9.11 -12.96 13.34
CA SER A 516 8.53 -13.96 14.23
C SER A 516 7.64 -13.19 15.20
N ARG A 517 6.33 -13.17 14.96
CA ARG A 517 5.35 -12.98 16.01
C ARG A 517 5.63 -14.06 17.05
N PHE A 518 6.04 -13.64 18.23
CA PHE A 518 6.25 -14.55 19.34
C PHE A 518 4.92 -15.27 19.64
N PRO A 519 4.91 -16.61 19.80
CA PRO A 519 3.71 -17.30 20.18
C PRO A 519 3.30 -16.81 21.57
N ALA A 520 2.06 -16.40 21.70
CA ALA A 520 1.44 -16.12 22.98
C ALA A 520 1.54 -17.39 23.85
N LYS A 521 2.36 -17.36 24.90
CA LYS A 521 2.34 -18.41 25.91
C LYS A 521 1.01 -18.31 26.66
N HIS A 522 0.25 -19.38 26.60
CA HIS A 522 -0.85 -19.64 27.54
C HIS A 522 -0.36 -19.34 28.96
N ILE A 523 -0.85 -18.29 29.57
CA ILE A 523 -0.70 -18.02 30.99
C ILE A 523 -1.87 -18.78 31.66
N PRO A 524 -1.59 -19.72 32.58
CA PRO A 524 -2.66 -20.32 33.36
C PRO A 524 -3.29 -19.20 34.19
N SER A 525 -4.63 -19.13 34.18
CA SER A 525 -5.42 -18.27 35.06
C SER A 525 -5.02 -18.50 36.52
N PRO A 526 -4.83 -17.46 37.36
CA PRO A 526 -4.69 -17.63 38.78
C PRO A 526 -6.02 -18.20 39.31
N GLY A 527 -5.96 -19.38 39.90
CA GLY A 527 -7.07 -20.01 40.57
C GLY A 527 -7.51 -19.17 41.79
N THR A 528 -8.83 -19.04 41.90
CA THR A 528 -9.69 -18.65 43.03
C THR A 528 -9.04 -18.06 44.25
#